data_fc8fd0c14755c66aea30e1a2be9d7179
#
_entry.id   fc8fd0c14755c66aea30e1a2be9d7179
#
_cell.length_a   1.000
_cell.length_b   1.000
_cell.length_c   1.000
_cell.angle_alpha   90.00
_cell.angle_beta   90.00
_cell.angle_gamma   90.00
#
_symmetry.space_group_name_H-M   'P 1'
#
loop_
_entity.id
_entity.type
_entity.pdbx_description
1 polymer ?
#
loop_
_entity_poly.entity_id
_entity_poly.type
_entity_poly.pdbx_seq_one_letter_code
_entity_poly.pdbx_strand_id
1 'polypeptide(L)'
;ATRAQTLPESPVEVAFVGRSNVGKSALINALANRKQLARVSNTPGRTQLINLFRLDEAVSSHRGRRLAEEPIGTVVDLPGYGFAKAAKSVKSDWPAMIEGYLLDRNELVMVFVLVDGAIGPTKLDVQMFDWLRFNGVPHTVIATKLEKDLAAGCMLDAGDVVWSSSTKGDGIDQIRSLVRMHLAN
;
A
#
# COMPACT_ATOMS: atom_id res chain seq x y z
N ALA A 1 -5.57 -19.03 4.61
CA ALA A 1 -5.01 -17.85 5.25
C ALA A 1 -3.50 -18.06 5.39
N THR A 2 -2.72 -17.31 4.64
CA THR A 2 -1.26 -17.37 4.78
C THR A 2 -0.91 -16.58 6.04
N ARG A 3 -0.38 -17.25 7.05
CA ARG A 3 0.16 -16.59 8.24
C ARG A 3 1.41 -15.79 7.81
N ALA A 4 1.71 -14.67 8.47
CA ALA A 4 2.90 -13.86 8.20
C ALA A 4 4.19 -14.70 8.14
N GLN A 5 4.26 -15.74 8.94
CA GLN A 5 5.38 -16.72 9.01
C GLN A 5 5.56 -17.62 7.78
N THR A 6 4.62 -17.63 6.82
CA THR A 6 4.69 -18.44 5.59
C THR A 6 4.90 -17.60 4.34
N LEU A 7 5.13 -16.31 4.49
CA LEU A 7 5.45 -15.43 3.37
C LEU A 7 6.91 -15.66 2.92
N PRO A 8 7.20 -15.53 1.62
CA PRO A 8 8.57 -15.62 1.10
C PRO A 8 9.49 -14.62 1.82
N GLU A 9 10.76 -14.98 1.91
CA GLU A 9 11.79 -14.07 2.38
C GLU A 9 11.94 -12.89 1.41
N SER A 10 12.14 -11.71 1.99
CA SER A 10 12.39 -10.47 1.28
C SER A 10 13.47 -9.68 2.01
N PRO A 11 14.38 -9.00 1.33
CA PRO A 11 15.41 -8.20 2.01
C PRO A 11 14.79 -7.04 2.79
N VAL A 12 13.81 -6.37 2.20
CA VAL A 12 13.12 -5.22 2.78
C VAL A 12 11.74 -5.07 2.16
N GLU A 13 10.77 -4.61 2.94
CA GLU A 13 9.36 -4.50 2.50
C GLU A 13 8.77 -3.13 2.82
N VAL A 14 7.95 -2.64 1.89
CA VAL A 14 7.00 -1.55 2.16
C VAL A 14 5.59 -2.05 1.92
N ALA A 15 4.66 -1.71 2.81
CA ALA A 15 3.28 -2.18 2.72
C ALA A 15 2.31 -1.06 2.34
N PHE A 16 1.33 -1.40 1.53
CA PHE A 16 0.20 -0.54 1.20
C PHE A 16 -1.06 -1.08 1.87
N VAL A 17 -1.70 -0.24 2.66
CA VAL A 17 -2.95 -0.55 3.36
C VAL A 17 -3.96 0.57 3.11
N GLY A 18 -5.23 0.26 3.21
CA GLY A 18 -6.28 1.26 3.03
C GLY A 18 -7.65 0.61 2.96
N ARG A 19 -8.69 1.42 2.98
CA ARG A 19 -10.07 0.96 2.87
C ARG A 19 -10.34 0.29 1.51
N SER A 20 -11.30 -0.63 1.48
CA SER A 20 -11.80 -1.17 0.21
C SER A 20 -12.24 -0.04 -0.73
N ASN A 21 -11.83 -0.11 -2.00
CA ASN A 21 -12.13 0.88 -3.04
C ASN A 21 -11.48 2.28 -2.86
N VAL A 22 -10.49 2.40 -2.01
CA VAL A 22 -9.72 3.64 -1.84
C VAL A 22 -8.83 3.99 -3.06
N GLY A 23 -8.62 3.03 -3.97
CA GLY A 23 -7.73 3.19 -5.14
C GLY A 23 -6.38 2.49 -5.00
N LYS A 24 -6.18 1.65 -3.96
CA LYS A 24 -4.89 0.99 -3.66
C LYS A 24 -4.33 0.20 -4.85
N SER A 25 -5.11 -0.72 -5.44
CA SER A 25 -4.66 -1.50 -6.59
C SER A 25 -4.38 -0.65 -7.83
N ALA A 26 -5.12 0.45 -8.03
CA ALA A 26 -4.85 1.39 -9.12
C ALA A 26 -3.53 2.13 -8.89
N LEU A 27 -3.25 2.55 -7.67
CA LEU A 27 -1.98 3.17 -7.31
C LEU A 27 -0.80 2.20 -7.51
N ILE A 28 -0.89 0.98 -7.02
CA ILE A 28 0.17 -0.04 -7.18
C ILE A 28 0.44 -0.30 -8.67
N ASN A 29 -0.60 -0.40 -9.50
CA ASN A 29 -0.45 -0.55 -10.94
C ASN A 29 0.25 0.66 -11.58
N ALA A 30 -0.09 1.88 -11.17
CA ALA A 30 0.53 3.12 -11.64
C ALA A 30 2.02 3.19 -11.23
N LEU A 31 2.34 2.83 -9.98
CA LEU A 31 3.72 2.78 -9.49
C LEU A 31 4.57 1.78 -10.30
N ALA A 32 4.01 0.63 -10.62
CA ALA A 32 4.68 -0.41 -11.41
C ALA A 32 4.69 -0.13 -12.92
N ASN A 33 4.02 0.93 -13.37
CA ASN A 33 3.77 1.20 -14.80
C ASN A 33 3.17 -0.02 -15.54
N ARG A 34 2.27 -0.76 -14.86
CA ARG A 34 1.60 -1.96 -15.37
C ARG A 34 0.11 -1.89 -15.14
N LYS A 35 -0.69 -2.22 -16.15
CA LYS A 35 -2.16 -2.11 -16.09
C LYS A 35 -2.85 -3.17 -15.22
N GLN A 36 -2.20 -4.30 -14.93
CA GLN A 36 -2.82 -5.48 -14.29
C GLN A 36 -1.87 -6.22 -13.33
N LEU A 37 -0.95 -5.53 -12.67
CA LEU A 37 -0.11 -6.16 -11.66
C LEU A 37 -0.96 -6.49 -10.42
N ALA A 38 -1.64 -5.49 -9.88
CA ALA A 38 -2.65 -5.67 -8.84
C ALA A 38 -4.05 -5.67 -9.47
N ARG A 39 -4.93 -6.58 -9.03
CA ARG A 39 -6.29 -6.67 -9.55
C ARG A 39 -7.14 -5.50 -9.07
N VAL A 40 -7.51 -4.63 -9.99
CA VAL A 40 -8.48 -3.57 -9.72
C VAL A 40 -9.89 -4.16 -9.77
N SER A 41 -10.68 -3.95 -8.74
CA SER A 41 -12.09 -4.38 -8.69
C SER A 41 -12.95 -3.33 -8.03
N ASN A 42 -14.08 -3.05 -8.65
CA ASN A 42 -15.13 -2.23 -8.05
C ASN A 42 -15.98 -3.01 -7.01
N THR A 43 -15.76 -4.33 -6.90
CA THR A 43 -16.42 -5.16 -5.90
C THR A 43 -15.61 -5.15 -4.62
N PRO A 44 -16.13 -4.60 -3.52
CA PRO A 44 -15.42 -4.54 -2.24
C PRO A 44 -15.14 -5.95 -1.67
N GLY A 45 -14.01 -6.12 -0.98
CA GLY A 45 -13.65 -7.39 -0.31
C GLY A 45 -13.02 -8.46 -1.20
N ARG A 46 -12.55 -8.10 -2.40
CA ARG A 46 -11.97 -9.08 -3.34
C ARG A 46 -10.52 -9.45 -3.04
N THR A 47 -9.75 -8.55 -2.45
CA THR A 47 -8.39 -8.85 -1.98
C THR A 47 -8.48 -9.42 -0.57
N GLN A 48 -8.40 -10.73 -0.44
CA GLN A 48 -8.47 -11.45 0.84
C GLN A 48 -7.09 -11.99 1.26
N LEU A 49 -6.08 -11.84 0.42
CA LEU A 49 -4.73 -12.35 0.62
C LEU A 49 -3.72 -11.19 0.62
N ILE A 50 -2.62 -11.39 1.32
CA ILE A 50 -1.44 -10.54 1.20
C ILE A 50 -0.79 -10.86 -0.15
N ASN A 51 -0.59 -9.84 -0.99
CA ASN A 51 0.11 -9.98 -2.26
C ASN A 51 1.48 -9.31 -2.16
N LEU A 52 2.51 -10.01 -2.60
CA LEU A 52 3.88 -9.51 -2.63
C LEU A 52 4.30 -9.26 -4.08
N PHE A 53 4.83 -8.08 -4.33
CA PHE A 53 5.37 -7.68 -5.63
C PHE A 53 6.84 -7.33 -5.47
N ARG A 54 7.70 -8.19 -5.96
CA ARG A 54 9.14 -7.94 -5.99
C ARG A 54 9.45 -6.77 -6.92
N LEU A 55 10.26 -5.86 -6.43
CA LEU A 55 10.85 -4.78 -7.22
C LEU A 55 12.30 -5.13 -7.53
N ASP A 56 12.63 -5.11 -8.81
CA ASP A 56 13.96 -5.34 -9.31
C ASP A 56 14.46 -4.06 -9.99
N GLU A 57 15.69 -3.68 -9.76
CA GLU A 57 16.32 -2.58 -10.47
C GLU A 57 17.06 -3.12 -11.70
N ALA A 58 16.77 -2.54 -12.86
CA ALA A 58 17.51 -2.84 -14.07
C ALA A 58 18.89 -2.19 -13.97
N VAL A 59 19.92 -2.98 -13.71
CA VAL A 59 21.30 -2.52 -13.79
C VAL A 59 21.65 -2.31 -15.27
N SER A 60 21.69 -1.07 -15.71
CA SER A 60 22.11 -0.73 -17.06
C SER A 60 23.60 -0.96 -17.23
N SER A 61 23.98 -1.92 -18.06
CA SER A 61 25.36 -2.08 -18.44
C SER A 61 25.76 -1.13 -19.59
N HIS A 62 26.97 -0.67 -19.56
CA HIS A 62 27.58 0.27 -20.53
C HIS A 62 27.66 -0.26 -21.99
N ARG A 63 27.10 -1.44 -22.31
CA ARG A 63 27.13 -2.07 -23.62
C ARG A 63 25.82 -2.74 -24.06
N GLY A 64 24.67 -2.28 -23.54
CA GLY A 64 23.35 -2.75 -23.99
C GLY A 64 22.99 -4.20 -23.58
N ARG A 65 23.78 -4.84 -22.71
CA ARG A 65 23.49 -6.15 -22.15
C ARG A 65 22.80 -5.94 -20.79
N ARG A 66 21.54 -6.37 -20.65
CA ARG A 66 20.89 -6.43 -19.33
C ARG A 66 21.73 -7.31 -18.42
N LEU A 67 22.36 -6.71 -17.43
CA LEU A 67 22.92 -7.44 -16.31
C LEU A 67 21.78 -7.82 -15.37
N ALA A 68 22.00 -8.84 -14.53
CA ALA A 68 20.99 -9.38 -13.63
C ALA A 68 20.22 -8.28 -12.90
N GLU A 69 18.89 -8.41 -12.87
CA GLU A 69 18.01 -7.57 -12.07
C GLU A 69 18.26 -7.93 -10.60
N GLU A 70 18.81 -7.00 -9.82
CA GLU A 70 18.97 -7.20 -8.38
C GLU A 70 17.68 -6.77 -7.67
N PRO A 71 17.16 -7.57 -6.72
CA PRO A 71 15.99 -7.21 -5.96
C PRO A 71 16.31 -6.04 -5.02
N ILE A 72 15.62 -4.93 -5.19
CA ILE A 72 15.72 -3.80 -4.27
C ILE A 72 14.76 -3.91 -3.09
N GLY A 73 13.76 -4.79 -3.16
CA GLY A 73 12.81 -5.04 -2.10
C GLY A 73 11.45 -5.49 -2.61
N THR A 74 10.49 -5.50 -1.72
CA THR A 74 9.12 -5.98 -1.99
C THR A 74 8.08 -4.93 -1.63
N VAL A 75 7.15 -4.71 -2.54
CA VAL A 75 5.91 -3.98 -2.28
C VAL A 75 4.83 -4.97 -1.88
N VAL A 76 4.20 -4.73 -0.74
CA VAL A 76 3.19 -5.60 -0.17
C VAL A 76 1.83 -4.94 -0.24
N ASP A 77 0.89 -5.58 -0.93
CA ASP A 77 -0.51 -5.17 -1.03
C ASP A 77 -1.32 -5.90 0.04
N LEU A 78 -1.64 -5.19 1.12
CA LEU A 78 -2.46 -5.74 2.19
C LEU A 78 -3.95 -5.68 1.80
N PRO A 79 -4.77 -6.64 2.28
CA PRO A 79 -6.21 -6.58 2.08
C PRO A 79 -6.81 -5.26 2.56
N GLY A 80 -7.80 -4.74 1.83
CA GLY A 80 -8.49 -3.50 2.22
C GLY A 80 -9.40 -3.73 3.45
N TYR A 81 -9.37 -2.83 4.43
CA TYR A 81 -10.25 -2.89 5.60
C TYR A 81 -11.63 -2.25 5.36
N GLY A 82 -12.57 -2.45 6.30
CA GLY A 82 -13.88 -1.78 6.30
C GLY A 82 -14.96 -2.45 5.45
N PHE A 83 -14.74 -3.64 4.92
CA PHE A 83 -15.76 -4.36 4.17
C PHE A 83 -16.56 -5.32 5.06
N ALA A 84 -17.79 -4.92 5.44
CA ALA A 84 -18.63 -5.64 6.38
C ALA A 84 -19.43 -6.82 5.81
N LYS A 85 -19.33 -7.11 4.50
CA LYS A 85 -20.14 -8.16 3.84
C LYS A 85 -19.43 -9.47 3.53
N ALA A 86 -18.18 -9.64 3.94
CA ALA A 86 -17.54 -10.96 3.91
C ALA A 86 -18.26 -11.89 4.90
N ALA A 87 -18.47 -13.15 4.52
CA ALA A 87 -19.18 -14.15 5.30
C ALA A 87 -18.69 -14.20 6.77
N LYS A 88 -19.59 -14.44 7.70
CA LYS A 88 -19.34 -14.45 9.17
C LYS A 88 -18.09 -15.25 9.58
N SER A 89 -17.70 -16.24 8.78
CA SER A 89 -16.54 -17.11 9.02
C SER A 89 -15.17 -16.50 8.62
N VAL A 90 -15.14 -15.50 7.72
CA VAL A 90 -13.90 -14.85 7.27
C VAL A 90 -13.60 -13.58 8.06
N LYS A 91 -14.57 -13.07 8.83
CA LYS A 91 -14.46 -11.81 9.58
C LYS A 91 -13.53 -11.88 10.79
N SER A 92 -13.29 -13.04 11.37
CA SER A 92 -12.51 -13.16 12.61
C SER A 92 -10.99 -13.15 12.37
N ASP A 93 -10.53 -13.65 11.22
CA ASP A 93 -9.09 -13.89 11.01
C ASP A 93 -8.41 -12.76 10.21
N TRP A 94 -9.20 -11.89 9.58
CA TRP A 94 -8.67 -10.88 8.68
C TRP A 94 -7.97 -9.70 9.39
N PRO A 95 -8.53 -9.10 10.44
CA PRO A 95 -7.80 -8.13 11.26
C PRO A 95 -6.54 -8.74 11.88
N ALA A 96 -6.63 -9.95 12.44
CA ALA A 96 -5.49 -10.64 13.03
C ALA A 96 -4.38 -10.95 12.02
N MET A 97 -4.70 -11.23 10.76
CA MET A 97 -3.71 -11.44 9.72
C MET A 97 -2.95 -10.16 9.37
N ILE A 98 -3.64 -9.02 9.29
CA ILE A 98 -2.99 -7.73 9.03
C ILE A 98 -2.15 -7.30 10.24
N GLU A 99 -2.72 -7.38 11.43
CA GLU A 99 -2.02 -7.07 12.68
C GLU A 99 -0.76 -7.91 12.83
N GLY A 100 -0.87 -9.24 12.62
CA GLY A 100 0.28 -10.14 12.66
C GLY A 100 1.34 -9.79 11.62
N TYR A 101 0.95 -9.42 10.39
CA TYR A 101 1.91 -8.97 9.39
C TYR A 101 2.60 -7.67 9.81
N LEU A 102 1.85 -6.67 10.27
CA LEU A 102 2.38 -5.36 10.62
C LEU A 102 3.28 -5.38 11.86
N LEU A 103 3.08 -6.32 12.78
CA LEU A 103 3.84 -6.43 14.03
C LEU A 103 4.99 -7.42 13.98
N ASP A 104 4.81 -8.53 13.25
CA ASP A 104 5.75 -9.66 13.29
C ASP A 104 6.72 -9.70 12.09
N ARG A 105 6.51 -8.83 11.10
CA ARG A 105 7.33 -8.81 9.88
C ARG A 105 8.54 -7.89 10.03
N ASN A 106 9.70 -8.46 10.33
CA ASN A 106 10.94 -7.72 10.57
C ASN A 106 11.45 -6.95 9.34
N GLU A 107 11.14 -7.42 8.13
CA GLU A 107 11.52 -6.82 6.87
C GLU A 107 10.69 -5.58 6.53
N LEU A 108 9.59 -5.35 7.23
CA LEU A 108 8.70 -4.21 6.99
C LEU A 108 9.30 -2.92 7.57
N VAL A 109 9.63 -1.98 6.69
CA VAL A 109 10.24 -0.70 7.06
C VAL A 109 9.29 0.49 7.00
N MET A 110 8.21 0.42 6.20
CA MET A 110 7.27 1.53 6.03
C MET A 110 5.88 1.03 5.63
N VAL A 111 4.85 1.66 6.18
CA VAL A 111 3.45 1.44 5.80
C VAL A 111 2.88 2.69 5.14
N PHE A 112 2.41 2.56 3.90
CA PHE A 112 1.67 3.59 3.19
C PHE A 112 0.18 3.40 3.40
N VAL A 113 -0.45 4.31 4.14
CA VAL A 113 -1.89 4.25 4.43
C VAL A 113 -2.65 5.10 3.43
N LEU A 114 -3.50 4.49 2.63
CA LEU A 114 -4.27 5.17 1.61
C LEU A 114 -5.61 5.68 2.16
N VAL A 115 -5.89 6.94 1.90
CA VAL A 115 -7.15 7.61 2.19
C VAL A 115 -7.77 8.15 0.90
N ASP A 116 -9.07 8.11 0.80
CA ASP A 116 -9.79 8.72 -0.32
C ASP A 116 -9.81 10.25 -0.14
N GLY A 117 -9.01 10.95 -0.94
CA GLY A 117 -8.88 12.41 -0.85
C GLY A 117 -10.17 13.16 -1.20
N ALA A 118 -11.11 12.54 -1.93
CA ALA A 118 -12.39 13.15 -2.26
C ALA A 118 -13.36 13.20 -1.07
N ILE A 119 -13.22 12.30 -0.09
CA ILE A 119 -14.12 12.22 1.08
C ILE A 119 -13.39 12.44 2.40
N GLY A 120 -12.05 12.45 2.40
CA GLY A 120 -11.24 12.54 3.61
C GLY A 120 -11.19 11.24 4.42
N PRO A 121 -10.46 11.27 5.56
CA PRO A 121 -10.31 10.10 6.43
C PRO A 121 -11.65 9.76 7.11
N THR A 122 -11.99 8.49 7.06
CA THR A 122 -13.15 7.95 7.79
C THR A 122 -12.75 7.52 9.19
N LYS A 123 -13.74 7.17 10.03
CA LYS A 123 -13.48 6.63 11.38
C LYS A 123 -12.54 5.42 11.36
N LEU A 124 -12.64 4.56 10.34
CA LEU A 124 -11.77 3.40 10.20
C LEU A 124 -10.34 3.79 9.83
N ASP A 125 -10.15 4.84 9.02
CA ASP A 125 -8.83 5.36 8.69
C ASP A 125 -8.17 5.95 9.93
N VAL A 126 -8.91 6.73 10.73
CA VAL A 126 -8.43 7.28 12.01
C VAL A 126 -8.04 6.15 12.98
N GLN A 127 -8.87 5.12 13.12
CA GLN A 127 -8.54 3.95 13.95
C GLN A 127 -7.26 3.25 13.48
N MET A 128 -7.02 3.14 12.16
CA MET A 128 -5.79 2.59 11.62
C MET A 128 -4.58 3.46 11.97
N PHE A 129 -4.69 4.78 11.83
CA PHE A 129 -3.61 5.72 12.21
C PHE A 129 -3.26 5.60 13.69
N ASP A 130 -4.28 5.61 14.58
CA ASP A 130 -4.09 5.49 16.01
C ASP A 130 -3.44 4.16 16.39
N TRP A 131 -3.87 3.08 15.74
CA TRP A 131 -3.30 1.75 15.95
C TRP A 131 -1.83 1.67 15.51
N LEU A 132 -1.48 2.21 14.33
CA LEU A 132 -0.10 2.25 13.84
C LEU A 132 0.80 3.08 14.74
N ARG A 133 0.33 4.26 15.20
CA ARG A 133 1.05 5.11 16.15
C ARG A 133 1.26 4.42 17.49
N PHE A 134 0.22 3.80 18.04
CA PHE A 134 0.28 3.10 19.32
C PHE A 134 1.30 1.96 19.30
N ASN A 135 1.40 1.24 18.18
CA ASN A 135 2.33 0.13 18.03
C ASN A 135 3.72 0.56 17.49
N GLY A 136 3.96 1.84 17.28
CA GLY A 136 5.25 2.35 16.80
C GLY A 136 5.58 1.94 15.35
N VAL A 137 4.57 1.58 14.54
CA VAL A 137 4.77 1.17 13.15
C VAL A 137 4.98 2.41 12.27
N PRO A 138 6.14 2.54 11.57
CA PRO A 138 6.41 3.66 10.68
C PRO A 138 5.37 3.74 9.56
N HIS A 139 4.74 4.89 9.37
CA HIS A 139 3.72 5.04 8.35
C HIS A 139 3.65 6.46 7.77
N THR A 140 3.16 6.54 6.53
CA THR A 140 2.90 7.79 5.80
C THR A 140 1.53 7.70 5.14
N VAL A 141 0.80 8.80 5.09
CA VAL A 141 -0.53 8.86 4.48
C VAL A 141 -0.43 9.25 3.00
N ILE A 142 -1.14 8.52 2.16
CA ILE A 142 -1.33 8.85 0.74
C ILE A 142 -2.79 9.16 0.50
N ALA A 143 -3.11 10.39 0.10
CA ALA A 143 -4.44 10.76 -0.34
C ALA A 143 -4.58 10.47 -1.83
N THR A 144 -5.53 9.60 -2.17
CA THR A 144 -5.82 9.19 -3.56
C THR A 144 -6.93 10.03 -4.18
N LYS A 145 -7.16 9.88 -5.49
CA LYS A 145 -8.27 10.50 -6.23
C LYS A 145 -8.19 12.03 -6.26
N LEU A 146 -6.99 12.58 -6.37
CA LEU A 146 -6.75 14.02 -6.50
C LEU A 146 -7.51 14.68 -7.67
N GLU A 147 -7.92 13.89 -8.68
CA GLU A 147 -8.72 14.36 -9.81
C GLU A 147 -10.16 14.71 -9.46
N LYS A 148 -10.63 14.36 -8.28
CA LYS A 148 -11.96 14.72 -7.77
C LYS A 148 -11.88 15.96 -6.91
N ASP A 149 -13.00 16.67 -6.80
CA ASP A 149 -13.09 17.80 -5.89
C ASP A 149 -12.78 17.32 -4.47
N LEU A 150 -11.82 17.98 -3.83
CA LEU A 150 -11.46 17.68 -2.46
C LEU A 150 -12.61 18.03 -1.54
N ALA A 151 -12.93 17.15 -0.61
CA ALA A 151 -13.94 17.45 0.40
C ALA A 151 -13.52 18.70 1.18
N ALA A 152 -14.40 19.69 1.26
CA ALA A 152 -14.21 20.85 2.10
C ALA A 152 -14.02 20.37 3.54
N GLY A 153 -12.82 20.56 4.13
CA GLY A 153 -12.50 20.09 5.47
C GLY A 153 -11.72 18.77 5.54
N CYS A 154 -11.06 18.36 4.47
CA CYS A 154 -10.07 17.28 4.55
C CYS A 154 -8.94 17.71 5.52
N MET A 155 -9.08 17.33 6.80
CA MET A 155 -8.18 17.66 7.92
C MET A 155 -6.94 16.75 7.92
N LEU A 156 -6.38 16.47 6.75
CA LEU A 156 -5.05 15.88 6.67
C LEU A 156 -4.05 17.03 6.70
N ASP A 157 -3.22 17.07 7.73
CA ASP A 157 -2.13 18.04 7.80
C ASP A 157 -1.26 17.94 6.54
N ALA A 158 -1.19 19.02 5.80
CA ALA A 158 -0.56 19.04 4.47
C ALA A 158 0.95 18.69 4.49
N GLY A 159 1.59 18.65 5.68
CA GLY A 159 3.02 18.34 5.82
C GLY A 159 3.37 16.86 5.68
N ASP A 160 2.43 15.96 6.01
CA ASP A 160 2.71 14.51 6.11
C ASP A 160 1.92 13.67 5.08
N VAL A 161 1.24 14.32 4.14
CA VAL A 161 0.36 13.65 3.18
C VAL A 161 0.86 13.81 1.76
N VAL A 162 1.02 12.69 1.07
CA VAL A 162 1.30 12.70 -0.37
C VAL A 162 0.01 12.56 -1.15
N TRP A 163 -0.29 13.56 -1.97
CA TRP A 163 -1.48 13.57 -2.83
C TRP A 163 -1.23 12.86 -4.15
N SER A 164 -2.18 12.06 -4.61
CA SER A 164 -2.01 11.30 -5.84
C SER A 164 -3.29 11.15 -6.67
N SER A 165 -3.10 11.07 -7.98
CA SER A 165 -4.10 10.64 -8.94
C SER A 165 -3.53 9.52 -9.82
N SER A 166 -4.00 8.31 -9.62
CA SER A 166 -3.61 7.17 -10.46
C SER A 166 -4.12 7.30 -11.90
N THR A 167 -5.12 8.13 -12.14
CA THR A 167 -5.74 8.38 -13.45
C THR A 167 -4.97 9.44 -14.24
N LYS A 168 -4.58 10.53 -13.58
CA LYS A 168 -3.83 11.64 -14.19
C LYS A 168 -2.32 11.47 -14.10
N GLY A 169 -1.84 10.63 -13.19
CA GLY A 169 -0.42 10.42 -12.94
C GLY A 169 0.18 11.40 -11.92
N ASP A 170 -0.61 12.31 -11.36
CA ASP A 170 -0.13 13.28 -10.37
C ASP A 170 0.35 12.56 -9.10
N GLY A 171 1.49 12.99 -8.56
CA GLY A 171 2.08 12.45 -7.32
C GLY A 171 2.69 11.03 -7.44
N ILE A 172 2.52 10.33 -8.57
CA ILE A 172 3.00 8.95 -8.74
C ILE A 172 4.53 8.87 -8.63
N ASP A 173 5.26 9.81 -9.27
CA ASP A 173 6.72 9.82 -9.21
C ASP A 173 7.24 10.17 -7.81
N GLN A 174 6.54 11.03 -7.07
CA GLN A 174 6.87 11.32 -5.68
C GLN A 174 6.72 10.06 -4.80
N ILE A 175 5.61 9.34 -4.93
CA ILE A 175 5.39 8.08 -4.18
C ILE A 175 6.42 7.03 -4.61
N ARG A 176 6.73 6.92 -5.90
CA ARG A 176 7.76 6.00 -6.40
C ARG A 176 9.13 6.30 -5.78
N SER A 177 9.48 7.58 -5.65
CA SER A 177 10.72 8.00 -5.00
C SER A 177 10.74 7.66 -3.51
N LEU A 178 9.64 7.86 -2.79
CA LEU A 178 9.49 7.47 -1.39
C LEU A 178 9.62 5.96 -1.19
N VAL A 179 8.95 5.16 -2.02
CA VAL A 179 9.06 3.69 -1.98
C VAL A 179 10.51 3.27 -2.16
N ARG A 180 11.21 3.79 -3.18
CA ARG A 180 12.62 3.48 -3.44
C ARG A 180 13.53 3.89 -2.29
N MET A 181 13.31 5.07 -1.71
CA MET A 181 14.10 5.56 -0.58
C MET A 181 14.02 4.59 0.62
N HIS A 182 12.84 4.07 0.92
CA HIS A 182 12.66 3.12 2.03
C HIS A 182 13.17 1.71 1.70
N LEU A 183 13.16 1.30 0.44
CA LEU A 183 13.71 0.01 0.03
C LEU A 183 15.23 0.00 -0.14
N ALA A 184 15.88 1.18 -0.25
CA ALA A 184 17.33 1.30 -0.43
C ALA A 184 18.12 1.46 0.88
N ASN A 185 17.43 1.60 2.03
CA ASN A 185 18.02 1.72 3.37
C ASN A 185 17.97 0.37 4.09
#